data_f9b3105dcdee470f0ec997890deef0fa
#
_entry.id   f9b3105dcdee470f0ec997890deef0fa
#
_cell.length_a   1.000
_cell.length_b   1.000
_cell.length_c   1.000
_cell.angle_alpha   90.00
_cell.angle_beta   90.00
_cell.angle_gamma   90.00
#
_symmetry.space_group_name_H-M   'P 1'
#
loop_
_entity.id
_entity.type
_entity.pdbx_description
1 polymer ?
#
loop_
_entity_poly.entity_id
_entity_poly.type
_entity_poly.pdbx_seq_one_letter_code
_entity_poly.pdbx_strand_id
1 'polypeptide(L)'
;MQKTGDEMHRKMLLENVDKIHTTEMGIGRIQKNLGIDDEPVSYCISKLKQDNATVTKEGKNYYVNVDDCIITINSSSFTIITAHKK
;
A
#
# COMPACT_ATOMS: atom_id res chain seq x y z
N MET A 1 -19.35 -11.94 -6.90
CA MET A 1 -18.95 -11.80 -6.69
C MET A 1 -18.26 -11.70 -6.02
N GLN A 2 -17.78 -11.87 -5.85
CA GLN A 2 -17.24 -11.83 -4.98
C GLN A 2 -16.06 -11.18 -4.86
N LYS A 3 -15.83 -10.32 -4.48
CA LYS A 3 -14.72 -9.56 -4.11
C LYS A 3 -14.45 -9.63 -2.68
N THR A 4 -14.92 -10.69 -2.10
CA THR A 4 -14.81 -10.92 -0.67
C THR A 4 -13.36 -10.93 -0.23
N GLY A 5 -12.47 -11.56 -1.01
CA GLY A 5 -11.06 -11.61 -0.67
C GLY A 5 -10.41 -10.24 -0.64
N ASP A 6 -10.71 -9.42 -1.64
CA ASP A 6 -10.16 -8.07 -1.71
C ASP A 6 -10.61 -7.23 -0.53
N GLU A 7 -11.89 -7.32 -0.20
CA GLU A 7 -12.42 -6.54 0.90
C GLU A 7 -11.81 -6.93 2.22
N MET A 8 -11.57 -8.22 2.42
CA MET A 8 -10.94 -8.68 3.65
C MET A 8 -9.50 -8.21 3.75
N HIS A 9 -8.77 -8.27 2.67
CA HIS A 9 -7.39 -7.79 2.66
C HIS A 9 -7.33 -6.29 2.90
N ARG A 10 -8.22 -5.55 2.27
CA ARG A 10 -8.27 -4.11 2.43
C ARG A 10 -8.62 -3.76 3.87
N LYS A 11 -9.60 -4.46 4.44
CA LYS A 11 -9.99 -4.24 5.82
C LYS A 11 -8.83 -4.50 6.78
N MET A 12 -8.10 -5.59 6.53
CA MET A 12 -6.96 -5.93 7.36
C MET A 12 -5.92 -4.81 7.36
N LEU A 13 -5.64 -4.25 6.19
CA LEU A 13 -4.68 -3.15 6.09
C LEU A 13 -5.21 -1.88 6.78
N LEU A 14 -6.50 -1.59 6.60
CA LEU A 14 -7.08 -0.39 7.20
C LEU A 14 -7.11 -0.48 8.72
N GLU A 15 -7.31 -1.68 9.26
CA GLU A 15 -7.32 -1.88 10.71
C GLU A 15 -5.92 -1.80 11.30
N ASN A 16 -4.89 -1.88 10.47
CA ASN A 16 -3.51 -1.86 10.90
C ASN A 16 -2.73 -0.70 10.31
N VAL A 17 -3.42 0.39 9.95
CA VAL A 17 -2.72 1.52 9.32
C VAL A 17 -1.66 2.11 10.21
N ASP A 18 -1.84 2.03 11.52
CA ASP A 18 -0.84 2.55 12.46
C ASP A 18 0.43 1.71 12.49
N LYS A 19 0.41 0.54 11.89
CA LYS A 19 1.59 -0.31 11.79
C LYS A 19 2.32 -0.15 10.46
N ILE A 20 1.68 0.49 9.51
CA ILE A 20 2.28 0.65 8.17
C ILE A 20 3.44 1.62 8.28
N HIS A 21 4.57 1.20 7.73
CA HIS A 21 5.81 1.99 7.80
C HIS A 21 6.72 1.60 6.63
N THR A 22 7.85 2.26 6.52
CA THR A 22 8.85 1.88 5.53
C THR A 22 10.22 2.15 6.11
N THR A 23 11.27 1.75 5.39
CA THR A 23 12.65 1.97 5.80
C THR A 23 13.12 3.33 5.30
N GLU A 24 14.28 3.78 5.81
CA GLU A 24 14.86 5.04 5.35
C GLU A 24 15.10 5.00 3.84
N MET A 25 15.60 3.90 3.33
CA MET A 25 15.82 3.77 1.90
C MET A 25 14.49 3.75 1.15
N GLY A 26 13.48 3.18 1.76
CA GLY A 26 12.15 3.12 1.16
C GLY A 26 11.54 4.50 0.97
N ILE A 27 11.80 5.42 1.89
CA ILE A 27 11.26 6.77 1.80
C ILE A 27 11.64 7.41 0.47
N GLY A 28 12.94 7.44 0.18
CA GLY A 28 13.41 8.05 -1.05
C GLY A 28 12.94 7.31 -2.29
N ARG A 29 12.91 5.99 -2.21
CA ARG A 29 12.46 5.17 -3.33
C ARG A 29 11.01 5.44 -3.69
N ILE A 30 10.15 5.47 -2.69
CA ILE A 30 8.73 5.70 -2.91
C ILE A 30 8.50 7.09 -3.49
N GLN A 31 9.17 8.08 -2.91
CA GLN A 31 9.05 9.45 -3.40
C GLN A 31 9.48 9.57 -4.86
N LYS A 32 10.60 8.96 -5.20
CA LYS A 32 11.11 9.00 -6.55
C LYS A 32 10.19 8.28 -7.53
N ASN A 33 9.75 7.08 -7.13
CA ASN A 33 8.93 6.26 -8.01
C ASN A 33 7.56 6.90 -8.28
N LEU A 34 7.01 7.57 -7.29
CA LEU A 34 5.70 8.21 -7.42
C LEU A 34 5.78 9.66 -7.85
N GLY A 35 6.99 10.23 -7.83
CA GLY A 35 7.16 11.63 -8.22
C GLY A 35 6.52 12.57 -7.21
N ILE A 36 6.66 12.30 -5.92
CA ILE A 36 6.04 13.10 -4.87
C ILE A 36 7.09 13.60 -3.90
N ASP A 37 6.78 14.70 -3.22
CA ASP A 37 7.59 15.21 -2.14
C ASP A 37 6.96 14.99 -0.78
N ASP A 38 5.76 14.42 -0.77
CA ASP A 38 5.01 14.18 0.45
C ASP A 38 5.67 13.08 1.28
N GLU A 39 5.30 13.05 2.56
CA GLU A 39 5.74 11.95 3.41
C GLU A 39 5.14 10.65 2.85
N PRO A 40 5.98 9.68 2.45
CA PRO A 40 5.49 8.57 1.64
C PRO A 40 4.53 7.63 2.36
N VAL A 41 4.71 7.40 3.65
CA VAL A 41 3.80 6.50 4.37
C VAL A 41 2.42 7.10 4.44
N SER A 42 2.32 8.38 4.80
CA SER A 42 1.03 9.07 4.86
C SER A 42 0.37 9.11 3.48
N TYR A 43 1.17 9.33 2.45
CA TYR A 43 0.64 9.37 1.09
C TYR A 43 0.05 8.00 0.71
N CYS A 44 0.79 6.93 1.00
CA CYS A 44 0.33 5.58 0.67
C CYS A 44 -0.93 5.21 1.47
N ILE A 45 -0.99 5.62 2.74
CA ILE A 45 -2.17 5.35 3.56
C ILE A 45 -3.37 6.09 2.99
N SER A 46 -3.20 7.33 2.56
CA SER A 46 -4.30 8.08 1.98
C SER A 46 -4.82 7.41 0.72
N LYS A 47 -3.93 6.84 -0.09
CA LYS A 47 -4.32 6.09 -1.27
C LYS A 47 -5.08 4.84 -0.90
N LEU A 48 -4.62 4.13 0.12
CA LEU A 48 -5.28 2.91 0.58
C LEU A 48 -6.72 3.18 1.03
N LYS A 49 -6.98 4.36 1.56
CA LYS A 49 -8.29 4.70 2.08
C LYS A 49 -9.29 5.12 0.99
N GLN A 50 -8.85 5.27 -0.23
CA GLN A 50 -9.75 5.64 -1.32
C GLN A 50 -10.68 4.49 -1.66
N ASP A 51 -11.90 4.82 -2.05
CA ASP A 51 -12.90 3.80 -2.36
C ASP A 51 -12.50 2.92 -3.52
N ASN A 52 -11.72 3.46 -4.46
CA ASN A 52 -11.32 2.72 -5.64
C ASN A 52 -10.06 1.88 -5.43
N ALA A 53 -9.54 1.84 -4.22
CA ALA A 53 -8.38 1.00 -3.93
C ALA A 53 -8.82 -0.46 -3.82
N THR A 54 -8.08 -1.34 -4.50
CA THR A 54 -8.30 -2.78 -4.38
C THR A 54 -7.02 -3.41 -3.85
N VAL A 55 -7.18 -4.42 -3.02
CA VAL A 55 -6.05 -5.06 -2.35
C VAL A 55 -6.10 -6.56 -2.65
N THR A 56 -5.02 -7.07 -3.19
CA THR A 56 -4.87 -8.50 -3.39
C THR A 56 -3.67 -8.97 -2.57
N LYS A 57 -3.60 -10.25 -2.31
CA LYS A 57 -2.48 -10.81 -1.57
C LYS A 57 -1.87 -11.95 -2.38
N GLU A 58 -0.56 -11.92 -2.53
CA GLU A 58 0.17 -13.00 -3.17
C GLU A 58 1.40 -13.28 -2.33
N GLY A 59 1.56 -14.54 -1.92
CA GLY A 59 2.66 -14.89 -1.07
C GLY A 59 2.58 -14.14 0.24
N LYS A 60 3.62 -13.39 0.56
CA LYS A 60 3.70 -12.68 1.82
C LYS A 60 3.40 -11.19 1.69
N ASN A 61 2.90 -10.76 0.54
CA ASN A 61 2.72 -9.34 0.29
C ASN A 61 1.28 -9.02 -0.09
N TYR A 62 0.84 -7.84 0.36
CA TYR A 62 -0.37 -7.21 -0.15
C TYR A 62 0.01 -6.29 -1.31
N TYR A 63 -0.80 -6.28 -2.34
CA TYR A 63 -0.63 -5.38 -3.49
C TYR A 63 -1.85 -4.48 -3.57
N VAL A 64 -1.63 -3.19 -3.36
CA VAL A 64 -2.71 -2.21 -3.37
C VAL A 64 -2.70 -1.52 -4.71
N ASN A 65 -3.78 -1.72 -5.47
CA ASN A 65 -3.97 -1.06 -6.76
C ASN A 65 -4.91 0.10 -6.56
N VAL A 66 -4.46 1.31 -6.83
CA VAL A 66 -5.29 2.50 -6.66
C VAL A 66 -4.83 3.54 -7.65
N ASP A 67 -5.79 4.13 -8.36
CA ASP A 67 -5.50 5.08 -9.43
C ASP A 67 -4.56 4.41 -10.42
N ASP A 68 -3.39 4.99 -10.66
CA ASP A 68 -2.40 4.39 -11.56
C ASP A 68 -1.17 3.92 -10.80
N CYS A 69 -1.34 3.57 -9.53
CA CYS A 69 -0.22 3.18 -8.67
C CYS A 69 -0.41 1.77 -8.13
N ILE A 70 0.71 1.13 -7.82
CA ILE A 70 0.72 -0.15 -7.09
C ILE A 70 1.60 0.03 -5.87
N ILE A 71 1.07 -0.31 -4.71
CA ILE A 71 1.79 -0.23 -3.44
C ILE A 71 1.94 -1.65 -2.91
N THR A 72 3.16 -2.06 -2.62
CA THR A 72 3.45 -3.40 -2.10
C THR A 72 3.77 -3.32 -0.62
N ILE A 73 3.01 -4.04 0.20
CA ILE A 73 3.15 -4.00 1.65
C ILE A 73 3.31 -5.44 2.16
N ASN A 74 4.34 -5.67 2.97
CA ASN A 74 4.54 -7.00 3.56
C ASN A 74 3.41 -7.29 4.54
N SER A 75 2.83 -8.49 4.45
CA SER A 75 1.64 -8.83 5.23
C SER A 75 1.95 -9.16 6.70
N SER A 76 3.20 -9.41 7.02
CA SER A 76 3.58 -9.70 8.41
C SER A 76 4.02 -8.46 9.17
N SER A 77 4.90 -7.67 8.56
CA SER A 77 5.50 -6.52 9.22
C SER A 77 4.81 -5.21 8.88
N PHE A 78 3.94 -5.21 7.87
CA PHE A 78 3.28 -4.00 7.35
C PHE A 78 4.28 -2.97 6.86
N THR A 79 5.43 -3.45 6.38
CA THR A 79 6.44 -2.58 5.76
C THR A 79 6.06 -2.34 4.31
N ILE A 80 6.03 -1.08 3.89
CA ILE A 80 5.88 -0.77 2.48
C ILE A 80 7.19 -1.11 1.80
N ILE A 81 7.17 -2.14 0.97
CA ILE A 81 8.35 -2.60 0.28
C ILE A 81 8.68 -1.66 -0.87
N THR A 82 7.66 -1.32 -1.63
CA THR A 82 7.82 -0.37 -2.72
C THR A 82 6.45 0.17 -3.11
N ALA A 83 6.47 1.26 -3.84
CA ALA A 83 5.28 1.84 -4.46
C ALA A 83 5.73 2.47 -5.75
N HIS A 84 4.97 2.30 -6.81
CA HIS A 84 5.35 2.86 -8.11
C HIS A 84 4.12 3.03 -8.97
N LYS A 85 4.28 3.80 -10.03
CA LYS A 85 3.21 3.99 -11.00
C LYS A 85 3.19 2.80 -11.96
N LYS A 86 2.01 2.48 -12.41
CA LYS A 86 1.84 1.41 -13.39
C LYS A 86 2.45 1.76 -14.72
#